data_62353fdc0b70c62c148b067b37bfb5c1
#
_entry.id   62353fdc0b70c62c148b067b37bfb5c1
#
_cell.length_a   1.000
_cell.length_b   1.000
_cell.length_c   1.000
_cell.angle_alpha   90.00
_cell.angle_beta   90.00
_cell.angle_gamma   90.00
#
_symmetry.space_group_name_H-M   'P 1'
#
loop_
_entity.id
_entity.type
_entity.pdbx_description
1 polymer ?
#
loop_
_entity_poly.entity_id
_entity_poly.type
_entity_poly.pdbx_seq_one_letter_code
_entity_poly.pdbx_strand_id
1 'polypeptide(L)'
;QYFALVQEYGLPLVTLSSAKFRRARNGPFANHREDYDLRVRDSLSRFNPDICVLAGYMLIVGGAMCRAYPLLNLHPALPQGPIGTWQEVIWQLIESRSTHTGAMVHLATEDVDRGPVVSYCTVPISGGSFAGLWEELDRQDLARLREEQGEEMPLFQRIRQAEYQREP
;
A
#
# COMPACT_ATOMS: atom_id res chain seq x y z
N GLN A 1 20.13 2.66 4.71
CA GLN A 1 20.21 2.39 3.29
C GLN A 1 19.55 3.51 2.47
N TYR A 2 18.26 3.84 2.66
CA TYR A 2 17.55 4.91 1.94
C TYR A 2 18.22 6.29 2.05
N PHE A 3 18.63 6.71 3.25
CA PHE A 3 19.30 8.01 3.46
C PHE A 3 20.64 8.12 2.73
N ALA A 4 21.40 7.02 2.66
CA ALA A 4 22.65 6.98 1.93
C ALA A 4 22.40 7.18 0.43
N LEU A 5 21.37 6.54 -0.12
CA LEU A 5 20.97 6.67 -1.51
C LEU A 5 20.57 8.13 -1.85
N VAL A 6 19.73 8.76 -1.04
CA VAL A 6 19.32 10.16 -1.22
C VAL A 6 20.53 11.09 -1.21
N GLN A 7 21.51 10.83 -0.32
CA GLN A 7 22.76 11.58 -0.24
C GLN A 7 23.64 11.37 -1.46
N GLU A 8 23.77 10.13 -1.94
CA GLU A 8 24.55 9.76 -3.13
C GLU A 8 24.05 10.49 -4.38
N TYR A 9 22.73 10.62 -4.53
CA TYR A 9 22.13 11.37 -5.64
C TYR A 9 22.01 12.88 -5.40
N GLY A 10 22.51 13.41 -4.28
CA GLY A 10 22.46 14.84 -3.96
C GLY A 10 21.05 15.42 -3.86
N LEU A 11 20.05 14.57 -3.54
CA LEU A 11 18.67 14.99 -3.47
C LEU A 11 18.37 15.66 -2.12
N PRO A 12 17.50 16.69 -2.08
CA PRO A 12 17.08 17.29 -0.82
C PRO A 12 16.27 16.30 0.00
N LEU A 13 16.58 16.21 1.30
CA LEU A 13 15.94 15.30 2.23
C LEU A 13 15.24 16.06 3.36
N VAL A 14 13.98 15.72 3.59
CA VAL A 14 13.21 16.14 4.77
C VAL A 14 12.82 14.89 5.55
N THR A 15 12.98 14.92 6.86
CA THR A 15 12.59 13.82 7.73
C THR A 15 11.62 14.28 8.80
N LEU A 16 10.51 13.57 8.94
CA LEU A 16 9.53 13.77 10.02
C LEU A 16 9.11 12.40 10.56
N SER A 17 9.54 12.10 11.80
CA SER A 17 9.24 10.81 12.42
C SER A 17 7.83 10.79 13.01
N SER A 18 6.94 9.97 12.45
CA SER A 18 5.60 9.73 13.03
C SER A 18 5.67 9.10 14.42
N ALA A 19 6.67 8.27 14.69
CA ALA A 19 6.89 7.66 16.01
C ALA A 19 7.28 8.71 17.07
N LYS A 20 8.21 9.64 16.76
CA LYS A 20 8.55 10.75 17.65
C LYS A 20 7.36 11.69 17.84
N PHE A 21 6.65 11.98 16.76
CA PHE A 21 5.46 12.81 16.79
C PHE A 21 4.38 12.24 17.72
N ARG A 22 4.11 10.92 17.63
CA ARG A 22 3.16 10.21 18.50
C ARG A 22 3.56 10.23 19.97
N ARG A 23 4.84 9.97 20.28
CA ARG A 23 5.36 9.96 21.66
C ARG A 23 5.24 11.32 22.36
N ALA A 24 5.22 12.40 21.61
CA ALA A 24 5.07 13.76 22.15
C ALA A 24 3.59 14.16 22.40
N ARG A 25 2.65 13.24 22.19
CA ARG A 25 1.21 13.50 22.30
C ARG A 25 0.50 12.39 23.05
N ASN A 26 -0.58 12.74 23.74
CA ASN A 26 -1.43 11.80 24.42
C ASN A 26 -2.54 11.27 23.49
N GLY A 27 -2.88 10.00 23.61
CA GLY A 27 -3.96 9.37 22.88
C GLY A 27 -3.57 8.74 21.53
N PRO A 28 -4.56 8.17 20.80
CA PRO A 28 -4.34 7.51 19.52
C PRO A 28 -3.81 8.46 18.46
N PHE A 29 -2.95 7.96 17.55
CA PHE A 29 -2.40 8.75 16.45
C PHE A 29 -3.48 9.30 15.51
N ALA A 30 -4.60 8.59 15.36
CA ALA A 30 -5.73 9.03 14.55
C ALA A 30 -6.24 10.43 14.96
N ASN A 31 -6.23 10.75 16.26
CA ASN A 31 -6.67 12.05 16.77
C ASN A 31 -5.70 13.20 16.45
N HIS A 32 -4.47 12.87 16.05
CA HIS A 32 -3.41 13.85 15.76
C HIS A 32 -2.95 13.77 14.29
N ARG A 33 -3.72 13.08 13.48
CA ARG A 33 -3.37 12.82 12.10
C ARG A 33 -3.24 14.10 11.29
N GLU A 34 -4.23 14.96 11.40
CA GLU A 34 -4.26 16.22 10.68
C GLU A 34 -3.08 17.13 11.08
N ASP A 35 -2.77 17.22 12.36
CA ASP A 35 -1.61 17.97 12.87
C ASP A 35 -0.29 17.43 12.28
N TYR A 36 -0.17 16.11 12.12
CA TYR A 36 0.99 15.50 11.49
C TYR A 36 1.08 15.86 10.02
N ASP A 37 -0.01 15.76 9.29
CA ASP A 37 -0.09 16.08 7.87
C ASP A 37 0.20 17.56 7.61
N LEU A 38 -0.28 18.46 8.46
CA LEU A 38 0.05 19.89 8.38
C LEU A 38 1.56 20.12 8.51
N ARG A 39 2.24 19.41 9.43
CA ARG A 39 3.70 19.50 9.55
C ARG A 39 4.45 18.91 8.35
N VAL A 40 3.96 17.82 7.77
CA VAL A 40 4.50 17.28 6.51
C VAL A 40 4.36 18.31 5.41
N ARG A 41 3.17 18.88 5.23
CA ARG A 41 2.89 19.93 4.25
C ARG A 41 3.82 21.14 4.42
N ASP A 42 3.95 21.65 5.64
CA ASP A 42 4.79 22.83 5.92
C ASP A 42 6.26 22.54 5.61
N SER A 43 6.72 21.30 5.86
CA SER A 43 8.06 20.87 5.51
C SER A 43 8.30 20.75 4.01
N LEU A 44 7.25 20.46 3.24
CA LEU A 44 7.30 20.34 1.78
C LEU A 44 7.08 21.67 1.06
N SER A 45 6.46 22.65 1.68
CA SER A 45 6.06 23.93 1.06
C SER A 45 7.22 24.65 0.35
N ARG A 46 8.43 24.54 0.88
CA ARG A 46 9.64 25.17 0.30
C ARG A 46 10.04 24.58 -1.06
N PHE A 47 9.56 23.39 -1.41
CA PHE A 47 9.89 22.72 -2.67
C PHE A 47 8.88 23.01 -3.77
N ASN A 48 7.69 23.52 -3.39
CA ASN A 48 6.57 23.79 -4.30
C ASN A 48 6.35 22.67 -5.33
N PRO A 49 6.12 21.40 -4.91
CA PRO A 49 6.02 20.28 -5.82
C PRO A 49 4.74 20.35 -6.66
N ASP A 50 4.85 20.10 -7.97
CA ASP A 50 3.71 19.95 -8.88
C ASP A 50 2.95 18.66 -8.63
N ILE A 51 3.66 17.62 -8.15
CA ILE A 51 3.11 16.30 -7.86
C ILE A 51 3.91 15.64 -6.73
N CYS A 52 3.25 14.86 -5.90
CA CYS A 52 3.88 14.05 -4.86
C CYS A 52 3.57 12.57 -5.09
N VAL A 53 4.52 11.70 -4.82
CA VAL A 53 4.36 10.24 -4.92
C VAL A 53 4.47 9.61 -3.53
N LEU A 54 3.46 8.85 -3.16
CA LEU A 54 3.41 8.08 -1.91
C LEU A 54 4.06 6.72 -2.12
N ALA A 55 5.39 6.67 -2.11
CA ALA A 55 6.16 5.45 -2.25
C ALA A 55 6.39 4.80 -0.89
N GLY A 56 5.62 3.76 -0.56
CA GLY A 56 5.69 3.08 0.75
C GLY A 56 5.25 3.97 1.92
N TYR A 57 4.41 4.94 1.69
CA TYR A 57 3.84 5.78 2.73
C TYR A 57 2.70 5.03 3.44
N MET A 58 3.02 4.44 4.58
CA MET A 58 2.12 3.53 5.32
C MET A 58 1.12 4.25 6.26
N LEU A 59 0.99 5.54 6.13
CA LEU A 59 0.02 6.32 6.89
C LEU A 59 -1.14 6.73 5.98
N ILE A 60 -2.36 6.72 6.51
CA ILE A 60 -3.51 7.29 5.78
C ILE A 60 -3.31 8.80 5.66
N VAL A 61 -3.37 9.35 4.48
CA VAL A 61 -3.25 10.80 4.23
C VAL A 61 -4.59 11.47 4.51
N GLY A 62 -4.55 12.56 5.27
CA GLY A 62 -5.77 13.34 5.57
C GLY A 62 -6.13 14.32 4.47
N GLY A 63 -7.38 14.83 4.53
CA GLY A 63 -7.93 15.73 3.52
C GLY A 63 -7.12 17.01 3.29
N ALA A 64 -6.47 17.53 4.32
CA ALA A 64 -5.64 18.74 4.20
C ALA A 64 -4.45 18.52 3.24
N MET A 65 -3.84 17.35 3.25
CA MET A 65 -2.76 16.99 2.31
C MET A 65 -3.29 16.71 0.91
N CYS A 66 -4.40 15.96 0.81
CA CYS A 66 -5.03 15.64 -0.48
C CYS A 66 -5.48 16.91 -1.24
N ARG A 67 -5.89 17.95 -0.51
CA ARG A 67 -6.23 19.25 -1.12
C ARG A 67 -5.02 20.13 -1.43
N ALA A 68 -3.91 19.94 -0.74
CA ALA A 68 -2.72 20.75 -0.92
C ALA A 68 -1.85 20.29 -2.11
N TYR A 69 -1.82 19.00 -2.38
CA TYR A 69 -0.97 18.41 -3.41
C TYR A 69 -1.69 17.33 -4.20
N PRO A 70 -1.43 17.21 -5.52
CA PRO A 70 -1.75 15.99 -6.25
C PRO A 70 -0.85 14.85 -5.74
N LEU A 71 -1.44 13.93 -4.99
CA LEU A 71 -0.73 12.80 -4.37
C LEU A 71 -1.01 11.53 -5.18
N LEU A 72 0.00 10.99 -5.83
CA LEU A 72 -0.09 9.66 -6.47
C LEU A 72 0.22 8.57 -5.45
N ASN A 73 -0.68 7.62 -5.29
CA ASN A 73 -0.49 6.44 -4.46
C ASN A 73 -0.38 5.18 -5.32
N LEU A 74 0.59 4.33 -5.01
CA LEU A 74 0.67 2.97 -5.53
C LEU A 74 -0.06 2.04 -4.56
N HIS A 75 -1.10 1.37 -5.05
CA HIS A 75 -1.90 0.43 -4.29
C HIS A 75 -1.83 -0.96 -4.92
N PRO A 76 -1.55 -2.03 -4.15
CA PRO A 76 -1.37 -3.39 -4.67
C PRO A 76 -2.70 -4.10 -4.92
N ALA A 77 -3.63 -3.46 -5.63
CA ALA A 77 -4.90 -4.06 -6.06
C ALA A 77 -5.37 -3.42 -7.37
N LEU A 78 -6.28 -4.12 -8.04
CA LEU A 78 -7.00 -3.58 -9.21
C LEU A 78 -7.98 -2.47 -8.80
N PRO A 79 -8.33 -1.57 -9.71
CA PRO A 79 -9.41 -0.60 -9.49
C PRO A 79 -10.68 -1.27 -8.99
N GLN A 80 -11.29 -0.72 -7.93
CA GLN A 80 -12.45 -1.26 -7.22
C GLN A 80 -12.20 -2.63 -6.53
N GLY A 81 -10.97 -3.11 -6.52
CA GLY A 81 -10.55 -4.32 -5.81
C GLY A 81 -10.45 -4.13 -4.29
N PRO A 82 -9.77 -5.06 -3.62
CA PRO A 82 -9.51 -4.99 -2.19
C PRO A 82 -8.84 -3.68 -1.76
N ILE A 83 -9.09 -3.25 -0.53
CA ILE A 83 -8.45 -2.10 0.10
C ILE A 83 -7.73 -2.53 1.38
N GLY A 84 -6.76 -1.72 1.82
CA GLY A 84 -6.00 -1.97 3.04
C GLY A 84 -4.51 -2.22 2.76
N THR A 85 -3.84 -2.86 3.71
CA THR A 85 -2.44 -3.26 3.57
C THR A 85 -2.29 -4.35 2.50
N TRP A 86 -1.09 -4.52 1.95
CA TRP A 86 -0.83 -5.55 0.94
C TRP A 86 -1.16 -6.97 1.46
N GLN A 87 -0.99 -7.23 2.76
CA GLN A 87 -1.38 -8.50 3.37
C GLN A 87 -2.90 -8.70 3.34
N GLU A 88 -3.63 -7.67 3.72
CA GLU A 88 -5.10 -7.69 3.70
C GLU A 88 -5.63 -7.88 2.28
N VAL A 89 -5.00 -7.22 1.31
CA VAL A 89 -5.34 -7.39 -0.11
C VAL A 89 -5.19 -8.84 -0.54
N ILE A 90 -4.04 -9.48 -0.28
CA ILE A 90 -3.82 -10.89 -0.67
C ILE A 90 -4.84 -11.81 0.01
N TRP A 91 -5.13 -11.62 1.30
CA TRP A 91 -6.13 -12.41 1.98
C TRP A 91 -7.52 -12.26 1.37
N GLN A 92 -7.94 -11.04 1.04
CA GLN A 92 -9.23 -10.78 0.39
C GLN A 92 -9.30 -11.42 -1.01
N LEU A 93 -8.19 -11.42 -1.78
CA LEU A 93 -8.10 -12.12 -3.06
C LEU A 93 -8.27 -13.63 -2.90
N ILE A 94 -7.68 -14.23 -1.86
CA ILE A 94 -7.81 -15.66 -1.56
C ILE A 94 -9.24 -15.98 -1.11
N GLU A 95 -9.80 -15.22 -0.20
CA GLU A 95 -11.16 -15.41 0.33
C GLU A 95 -12.24 -15.28 -0.77
N SER A 96 -12.06 -14.33 -1.68
CA SER A 96 -12.98 -14.10 -2.82
C SER A 96 -12.73 -15.02 -4.03
N ARG A 97 -11.74 -15.90 -3.98
CA ARG A 97 -11.36 -16.76 -5.12
C ARG A 97 -11.06 -15.97 -6.38
N SER A 98 -10.39 -14.84 -6.23
CA SER A 98 -10.06 -13.98 -7.36
C SER A 98 -9.17 -14.68 -8.37
N THR A 99 -9.46 -14.49 -9.65
CA THR A 99 -8.65 -15.04 -10.75
C THR A 99 -7.50 -14.13 -11.18
N HIS A 100 -7.56 -12.87 -10.75
CA HIS A 100 -6.58 -11.84 -11.08
C HIS A 100 -6.28 -10.97 -9.86
N THR A 101 -5.06 -10.48 -9.80
CA THR A 101 -4.63 -9.36 -8.97
C THR A 101 -4.02 -8.27 -9.85
N GLY A 102 -3.42 -7.27 -9.25
CA GLY A 102 -2.71 -6.21 -9.95
C GLY A 102 -2.27 -5.10 -9.02
N ALA A 103 -1.80 -4.03 -9.61
CA ALA A 103 -1.50 -2.80 -8.91
C ALA A 103 -2.10 -1.61 -9.66
N MET A 104 -2.49 -0.59 -8.94
CA MET A 104 -2.94 0.67 -9.52
C MET A 104 -2.17 1.85 -8.96
N VAL A 105 -1.99 2.85 -9.80
CA VAL A 105 -1.61 4.21 -9.40
C VAL A 105 -2.87 5.05 -9.47
N HIS A 106 -3.21 5.70 -8.38
CA HIS A 106 -4.39 6.56 -8.28
C HIS A 106 -4.05 7.86 -7.55
N LEU A 107 -4.87 8.87 -7.72
CA LEU A 107 -4.80 10.08 -6.88
C LEU A 107 -5.34 9.74 -5.49
N ALA A 108 -4.56 10.03 -4.46
CA ALA A 108 -5.03 9.90 -3.08
C ALA A 108 -6.10 10.94 -2.78
N THR A 109 -7.19 10.50 -2.19
CA THR A 109 -8.32 11.30 -1.73
C THR A 109 -8.64 10.97 -0.27
N GLU A 110 -9.64 11.62 0.30
CA GLU A 110 -10.13 11.32 1.65
C GLU A 110 -10.75 9.90 1.72
N ASP A 111 -11.26 9.39 0.59
CA ASP A 111 -11.70 8.02 0.45
C ASP A 111 -10.49 7.12 0.15
N VAL A 112 -10.07 6.35 1.16
CA VAL A 112 -8.85 5.52 1.11
C VAL A 112 -8.93 4.54 -0.07
N ASP A 113 -7.90 4.53 -0.91
CA ASP A 113 -7.73 3.68 -2.09
C ASP A 113 -8.89 3.71 -3.12
N ARG A 114 -9.68 4.81 -3.10
CA ARG A 114 -10.86 5.01 -3.98
C ARG A 114 -10.76 6.24 -4.89
N GLY A 115 -9.63 6.93 -4.87
CA GLY A 115 -9.44 8.08 -5.74
C GLY A 115 -9.34 7.75 -7.24
N PRO A 116 -9.38 8.76 -8.11
CA PRO A 116 -9.31 8.59 -9.56
C PRO A 116 -8.07 7.78 -9.98
N VAL A 117 -8.28 6.73 -10.74
CA VAL A 117 -7.21 5.86 -11.25
C VAL A 117 -6.48 6.54 -12.39
N VAL A 118 -5.15 6.56 -12.31
CA VAL A 118 -4.26 7.09 -13.36
C VAL A 118 -3.78 5.97 -14.27
N SER A 119 -3.38 4.83 -13.67
CA SER A 119 -2.89 3.66 -14.40
C SER A 119 -3.06 2.40 -13.55
N TYR A 120 -3.11 1.25 -14.17
CA TYR A 120 -3.09 -0.04 -13.48
C TYR A 120 -2.51 -1.15 -14.36
N CYS A 121 -2.08 -2.23 -13.74
CA CYS A 121 -1.71 -3.46 -14.40
C CYS A 121 -2.50 -4.64 -13.82
N THR A 122 -2.70 -5.68 -14.62
CA THR A 122 -3.43 -6.89 -14.24
C THR A 122 -2.49 -8.09 -14.27
N VAL A 123 -2.57 -8.94 -13.24
CA VAL A 123 -1.76 -10.14 -13.07
C VAL A 123 -2.68 -11.34 -12.84
N PRO A 124 -2.67 -12.37 -13.70
CA PRO A 124 -3.44 -13.58 -13.46
C PRO A 124 -2.85 -14.35 -12.27
N ILE A 125 -3.73 -14.78 -11.36
CA ILE A 125 -3.41 -15.62 -10.20
C ILE A 125 -4.22 -16.93 -10.22
N SER A 126 -4.62 -17.36 -11.41
CA SER A 126 -5.33 -18.62 -11.67
C SER A 126 -4.68 -19.37 -12.82
N GLY A 127 -4.92 -20.68 -12.90
CA GLY A 127 -4.31 -21.53 -13.91
C GLY A 127 -2.78 -21.67 -13.77
N GLY A 128 -2.12 -22.34 -14.71
CA GLY A 128 -0.69 -22.52 -14.73
C GLY A 128 -0.11 -22.93 -13.38
N SER A 129 0.87 -22.19 -12.88
CA SER A 129 1.52 -22.45 -11.59
C SER A 129 0.64 -22.22 -10.36
N PHE A 130 -0.55 -21.64 -10.52
CA PHE A 130 -1.50 -21.42 -9.44
C PHE A 130 -2.53 -22.55 -9.29
N ALA A 131 -2.80 -23.33 -10.35
CA ALA A 131 -3.87 -24.31 -10.36
C ALA A 131 -3.80 -25.29 -9.20
N GLY A 132 -2.64 -25.93 -8.99
CA GLY A 132 -2.46 -26.87 -7.90
C GLY A 132 -2.60 -26.26 -6.51
N LEU A 133 -2.18 -25.00 -6.34
CA LEU A 133 -2.31 -24.27 -5.05
C LEU A 133 -3.77 -23.95 -4.73
N TRP A 134 -4.56 -23.59 -5.72
CA TRP A 134 -6.00 -23.39 -5.55
C TRP A 134 -6.73 -24.70 -5.26
N GLU A 135 -6.39 -25.80 -5.98
CA GLU A 135 -6.94 -27.13 -5.71
C GLU A 135 -6.59 -27.65 -4.31
N GLU A 136 -5.40 -27.37 -3.82
CA GLU A 136 -4.99 -27.72 -2.46
C GLU A 136 -5.82 -26.96 -1.42
N LEU A 137 -6.00 -25.66 -1.65
CA LEU A 137 -6.83 -24.82 -0.78
C LEU A 137 -8.30 -25.32 -0.74
N ASP A 138 -8.85 -25.81 -1.86
CA ASP A 138 -10.23 -26.31 -1.91
C ASP A 138 -10.47 -27.55 -1.05
N ARG A 139 -9.40 -28.26 -0.66
CA ARG A 139 -9.45 -29.46 0.20
C ARG A 139 -9.25 -29.15 1.68
N GLN A 140 -8.99 -27.89 2.02
CA GLN A 140 -8.62 -27.47 3.38
C GLN A 140 -9.53 -26.36 3.88
N ASP A 141 -9.54 -26.18 5.19
CA ASP A 141 -10.20 -25.04 5.84
C ASP A 141 -9.30 -23.81 5.79
N LEU A 142 -9.73 -22.78 5.08
CA LEU A 142 -8.99 -21.54 4.93
C LEU A 142 -8.74 -20.82 6.27
N ALA A 143 -9.72 -20.83 7.17
CA ALA A 143 -9.57 -20.17 8.46
C ALA A 143 -8.47 -20.84 9.29
N ARG A 144 -8.45 -22.18 9.29
CA ARG A 144 -7.40 -22.98 9.92
C ARG A 144 -6.03 -22.74 9.28
N LEU A 145 -5.94 -22.73 7.95
CA LEU A 145 -4.67 -22.45 7.24
C LEU A 145 -4.14 -21.06 7.58
N ARG A 146 -5.01 -20.06 7.64
CA ARG A 146 -4.63 -18.70 8.00
C ARG A 146 -4.08 -18.61 9.41
N GLU A 147 -4.65 -19.36 10.36
CA GLU A 147 -4.19 -19.41 11.75
C GLU A 147 -2.85 -20.16 11.88
N GLU A 148 -2.71 -21.31 11.21
CA GLU A 148 -1.54 -22.19 11.34
C GLU A 148 -0.33 -21.71 10.51
N GLN A 149 -0.54 -21.20 9.30
CA GLN A 149 0.52 -20.86 8.35
C GLN A 149 0.65 -19.35 8.12
N GLY A 150 -0.43 -18.59 8.27
CA GLY A 150 -0.42 -17.14 8.04
C GLY A 150 0.12 -16.79 6.65
N GLU A 151 1.03 -15.83 6.60
CA GLU A 151 1.67 -15.36 5.35
C GLU A 151 2.60 -16.40 4.72
N GLU A 152 3.02 -17.46 5.43
CA GLU A 152 3.85 -18.55 4.89
C GLU A 152 3.06 -19.55 4.03
N MET A 153 1.74 -19.42 3.97
CA MET A 153 0.91 -20.27 3.12
C MET A 153 1.37 -20.20 1.65
N PRO A 154 1.56 -21.35 0.96
CA PRO A 154 2.14 -21.38 -0.39
C PRO A 154 1.42 -20.54 -1.42
N LEU A 155 0.09 -20.52 -1.40
CA LEU A 155 -0.72 -19.68 -2.29
C LEU A 155 -0.52 -18.19 -1.98
N PHE A 156 -0.49 -17.80 -0.72
CA PHE A 156 -0.23 -16.41 -0.29
C PHE A 156 1.14 -15.94 -0.81
N GLN A 157 2.18 -16.72 -0.58
CA GLN A 157 3.53 -16.41 -1.04
C GLN A 157 3.62 -16.35 -2.57
N ARG A 158 2.91 -17.22 -3.26
CA ARG A 158 2.91 -17.25 -4.73
C ARG A 158 2.22 -16.03 -5.33
N ILE A 159 1.12 -15.57 -4.74
CA ILE A 159 0.44 -14.33 -5.14
C ILE A 159 1.37 -13.14 -4.91
N ARG A 160 1.94 -13.02 -3.71
CA ARG A 160 2.92 -11.99 -3.38
C ARG A 160 4.09 -11.95 -4.37
N GLN A 161 4.66 -13.10 -4.70
CA GLN A 161 5.76 -13.19 -5.66
C GLN A 161 5.34 -12.72 -7.06
N ALA A 162 4.12 -13.04 -7.50
CA ALA A 162 3.62 -12.61 -8.80
C ALA A 162 3.42 -11.09 -8.88
N GLU A 163 3.06 -10.45 -7.78
CA GLU A 163 2.96 -8.99 -7.69
C GLU A 163 4.35 -8.33 -7.76
N TYR A 164 5.33 -8.83 -7.01
CA TYR A 164 6.69 -8.28 -6.99
C TYR A 164 7.46 -8.43 -8.30
N GLN A 165 7.28 -9.52 -9.04
CA GLN A 165 8.04 -9.77 -10.28
C GLN A 165 7.67 -8.82 -11.43
N ARG A 166 6.71 -7.93 -11.26
CA ARG A 166 6.24 -6.99 -12.27
C ARG A 166 6.36 -5.52 -11.84
N GLU A 167 6.97 -5.26 -10.69
CA GLU A 167 7.46 -3.93 -10.39
C GLU A 167 8.69 -3.68 -11.26
N PRO A 168 8.74 -2.57 -12.03
CA PRO A 168 9.86 -2.25 -12.91
C PRO A 168 11.14 -1.96 -12.14
#